data_9d2b98e151191657cef8885657147210
#
_entry.id   9d2b98e151191657cef8885657147210
#
_cell.length_a   1.000
_cell.length_b   1.000
_cell.length_c   1.000
_cell.angle_alpha   90.00
_cell.angle_beta   90.00
_cell.angle_gamma   90.00
#
_symmetry.space_group_name_H-M   'P 1'
#
loop_
_entity.id
_entity.type
_entity.pdbx_description
1 polymer ?
#
loop_
_entity_poly.entity_id
_entity_poly.type
_entity_poly.pdbx_seq_one_letter_code
_entity_poly.pdbx_strand_id
1 'polypeptide(L)' 'HYSFSNIDKFSTAGALRTVILDVIEKNPKSVADFKGGKEKAIGALVGQTMKAMQGKADPSEVNRILREELSK' A
#
# COMPACT_ATOMS: atom_id res chain seq x y z
N HIS A 1 -19.86 -0.82 -10.32
CA HIS A 1 -18.45 -0.54 -10.08
C HIS A 1 -17.84 -1.50 -9.07
N TYR A 2 -18.68 -2.19 -8.41
CA TYR A 2 -18.19 -3.15 -7.43
C TYR A 2 -17.61 -4.38 -8.07
N SER A 3 -18.00 -4.64 -9.30
CA SER A 3 -17.47 -5.75 -10.05
C SER A 3 -15.97 -5.65 -10.25
N PHE A 4 -15.47 -4.45 -10.36
CA PHE A 4 -14.05 -4.24 -10.59
C PHE A 4 -13.21 -4.75 -9.43
N SER A 5 -13.71 -4.57 -8.22
CA SER A 5 -13.00 -5.07 -7.06
C SER A 5 -12.91 -6.57 -7.06
N ASN A 6 -13.93 -7.23 -7.54
CA ASN A 6 -13.93 -8.69 -7.60
C ASN A 6 -12.88 -9.22 -8.55
N ILE A 7 -12.68 -8.52 -9.66
CA ILE A 7 -11.68 -8.92 -10.64
C ILE A 7 -10.29 -8.83 -10.02
N ASP A 8 -10.03 -7.77 -9.29
CA ASP A 8 -8.73 -7.55 -8.67
C ASP A 8 -8.39 -8.61 -7.63
N LYS A 9 -9.38 -9.23 -7.04
CA LYS A 9 -9.14 -10.24 -6.01
C LYS A 9 -8.43 -11.48 -6.54
N PHE A 10 -8.51 -11.74 -7.81
CA PHE A 10 -7.89 -12.91 -8.38
C PHE A 10 -6.46 -12.66 -8.81
N SER A 11 -6.00 -11.44 -8.69
CA SER A 11 -4.66 -11.06 -9.07
C SER A 11 -3.82 -10.84 -7.82
N THR A 12 -2.59 -11.36 -7.80
CA THR A 12 -1.68 -11.12 -6.68
C THR A 12 -1.42 -9.64 -6.52
N ALA A 13 -1.24 -8.94 -7.63
CA ALA A 13 -1.03 -7.50 -7.60
C ALA A 13 -2.27 -6.78 -7.09
N GLY A 14 -3.45 -7.27 -7.44
CA GLY A 14 -4.69 -6.68 -6.95
C GLY A 14 -4.86 -6.86 -5.47
N ALA A 15 -4.53 -8.06 -4.96
CA ALA A 15 -4.62 -8.33 -3.53
C ALA A 15 -3.66 -7.45 -2.75
N LEU A 16 -2.44 -7.32 -3.24
CA LEU A 16 -1.43 -6.48 -2.59
C LEU A 16 -1.87 -5.01 -2.59
N ARG A 17 -2.38 -4.55 -3.71
CA ARG A 17 -2.86 -3.17 -3.80
C ARG A 17 -4.00 -2.90 -2.81
N THR A 18 -4.90 -3.86 -2.66
CA THR A 18 -6.00 -3.75 -1.72
C THR A 18 -5.49 -3.57 -0.30
N VAL A 19 -4.50 -4.38 0.09
CA VAL A 19 -3.89 -4.27 1.41
C VAL A 19 -3.22 -2.92 1.58
N ILE A 20 -2.50 -2.47 0.56
CA ILE A 20 -1.82 -1.19 0.61
C ILE A 20 -2.81 -0.04 0.78
N LEU A 21 -3.91 -0.08 0.06
CA LEU A 21 -4.94 0.95 0.19
C LEU A 21 -5.53 0.97 1.60
N ASP A 22 -5.72 -0.21 2.18
CA ASP A 22 -6.20 -0.32 3.54
C ASP A 22 -5.21 0.29 4.53
N VAL A 23 -3.93 -0.01 4.34
CA VAL A 23 -2.87 0.54 5.19
C VAL A 23 -2.84 2.07 5.08
N ILE A 24 -2.95 2.58 3.87
CA ILE A 24 -2.96 4.03 3.63
C ILE A 24 -4.12 4.68 4.38
N GLU A 25 -5.28 4.06 4.31
CA GLU A 25 -6.47 4.58 4.96
C GLU A 25 -6.33 4.59 6.48
N LYS A 26 -5.69 3.58 7.03
CA LYS A 26 -5.51 3.45 8.47
C LYS A 26 -4.36 4.30 9.01
N ASN A 27 -3.49 4.77 8.13
CA ASN A 27 -2.32 5.55 8.53
C ASN A 27 -2.27 6.89 7.79
N PRO A 28 -3.29 7.73 7.97
CA PRO A 28 -3.36 9.00 7.24
C PRO A 28 -2.20 9.93 7.57
N LYS A 29 -1.67 9.87 8.79
CA LYS A 29 -0.55 10.72 9.19
C LYS A 29 0.71 10.38 8.42
N SER A 30 0.99 9.10 8.27
CA SER A 30 2.15 8.67 7.50
C SER A 30 2.02 9.06 6.04
N VAL A 31 0.82 8.95 5.50
CA VAL A 31 0.54 9.38 4.13
C VAL A 31 0.80 10.88 3.97
N ALA A 32 0.28 11.67 4.91
CA ALA A 32 0.47 13.11 4.88
C ALA A 32 1.95 13.48 5.00
N ASP A 33 2.67 12.79 5.86
CA ASP A 33 4.10 13.01 6.03
C ASP A 33 4.85 12.73 4.74
N PHE A 34 4.54 11.63 4.08
CA PHE A 34 5.18 11.28 2.82
C PHE A 34 4.89 12.34 1.76
N LYS A 35 3.64 12.76 1.66
CA LYS A 35 3.26 13.78 0.69
C LYS A 35 3.87 15.13 1.00
N GLY A 36 4.22 15.34 2.25
CA GLY A 36 4.89 16.55 2.67
C GLY A 36 6.40 16.55 2.45
N GLY A 37 6.93 15.44 1.93
CA GLY A 37 8.34 15.34 1.61
C GLY A 37 9.14 14.39 2.48
N LYS A 38 8.51 13.74 3.44
CA LYS A 38 9.21 12.80 4.33
C LYS A 38 9.20 11.39 3.74
N GLU A 39 10.25 11.05 3.03
CA GLU A 39 10.34 9.71 2.46
C GLU A 39 10.38 8.61 3.51
N LYS A 40 10.82 8.93 4.70
CA LYS A 40 10.86 7.94 5.79
C LYS A 40 9.47 7.42 6.14
N ALA A 41 8.45 8.22 5.89
CA ALA A 41 7.08 7.79 6.16
C ALA A 41 6.68 6.58 5.34
N ILE A 42 7.25 6.43 4.14
CA ILE A 42 6.92 5.29 3.30
C ILE A 42 7.44 3.98 3.92
N GLY A 43 8.56 4.07 4.64
CA GLY A 43 9.09 2.91 5.35
C GLY A 43 8.11 2.37 6.38
N ALA A 44 7.43 3.27 7.09
CA ALA A 44 6.41 2.86 8.05
C ALA A 44 5.24 2.18 7.35
N LEU A 45 4.83 2.72 6.21
CA LEU A 45 3.74 2.13 5.44
C LEU A 45 4.12 0.77 4.87
N VAL A 46 5.36 0.64 4.40
CA VAL A 46 5.87 -0.66 3.92
C VAL A 46 5.84 -1.67 5.06
N GLY A 47 6.31 -1.27 6.23
CA GLY A 47 6.32 -2.15 7.39
C GLY A 47 4.92 -2.62 7.77
N GLN A 48 3.95 -1.71 7.77
CA GLN A 48 2.57 -2.06 8.07
C GLN A 48 2.00 -3.02 7.03
N THR A 49 2.28 -2.76 5.76
CA THR A 49 1.81 -3.60 4.68
C THR A 49 2.41 -5.00 4.79
N MET A 50 3.71 -5.08 5.04
CA MET A 50 4.38 -6.37 5.20
C MET A 50 3.80 -7.15 6.37
N LYS A 51 3.48 -6.45 7.45
CA LYS A 51 2.86 -7.07 8.61
C LYS A 51 1.48 -7.62 8.27
N ALA A 52 0.70 -6.84 7.52
CA ALA A 52 -0.62 -7.26 7.10
C ALA A 52 -0.57 -8.47 6.17
N MET A 53 0.47 -8.54 5.34
CA MET A 53 0.68 -9.67 4.42
C MET A 53 1.46 -10.81 5.07
N GLN A 54 1.85 -10.65 6.33
CA GLN A 54 2.59 -11.66 7.08
C GLN A 54 3.91 -12.04 6.41
N GLY A 55 4.56 -11.07 5.79
CA GLY A 55 5.84 -11.28 5.13
C GLY A 55 5.75 -11.98 3.78
N LYS A 56 4.55 -12.20 3.28
CA LYS A 56 4.37 -12.90 2.01
C LYS A 56 4.43 -11.98 0.80
N ALA A 57 4.57 -10.68 1.02
CA ALA A 57 4.68 -9.71 -0.06
C ALA A 57 6.14 -9.31 -0.24
N ASP A 58 6.48 -8.93 -1.48
CA ASP A 58 7.82 -8.45 -1.80
C ASP A 58 7.92 -6.98 -1.37
N PRO A 59 8.87 -6.65 -0.46
CA PRO A 59 9.02 -5.26 -0.02
C PRO A 59 9.27 -4.28 -1.18
N SER A 60 9.97 -4.71 -2.21
CA SER A 60 10.20 -3.86 -3.38
C SER A 60 8.90 -3.50 -4.08
N GLU A 61 8.03 -4.49 -4.24
CA GLU A 61 6.73 -4.27 -4.85
C GLU A 61 5.87 -3.37 -3.98
N VAL A 62 5.86 -3.63 -2.67
CA VAL A 62 5.11 -2.81 -1.72
C VAL A 62 5.54 -1.37 -1.81
N ASN A 63 6.85 -1.14 -1.79
CA ASN A 63 7.41 0.21 -1.86
C ASN A 63 6.99 0.89 -3.16
N ARG A 64 7.09 0.19 -4.28
CA ARG A 64 6.73 0.74 -5.58
C ARG A 64 5.24 1.12 -5.64
N ILE A 65 4.38 0.21 -5.20
CA ILE A 65 2.95 0.45 -5.24
C ILE A 65 2.56 1.59 -4.31
N LEU A 66 3.16 1.64 -3.13
CA LEU A 66 2.92 2.74 -2.20
C LEU A 66 3.27 4.08 -2.81
N ARG A 67 4.45 4.18 -3.44
CA ARG A 67 4.86 5.42 -4.08
C ARG A 67 3.92 5.79 -5.20
N GLU A 68 3.48 4.82 -5.96
CA GLU A 68 2.55 5.04 -7.06
C GLU A 68 1.21 5.55 -6.55
N GLU A 69 0.66 4.91 -5.52
CA GLU A 69 -0.61 5.31 -4.96
C GLU A 69 -0.54 6.69 -4.30
N LEU A 70 0.55 6.98 -3.64
CA LEU A 70 0.71 8.25 -2.95
C LEU A 70 1.07 9.40 -3.89
N SER A 71 1.49 9.10 -5.10
CA SER A 71 1.81 10.10 -6.11
C SER A 71 0.60 10.60 -6.87
N LYS A 72 -0.51 9.93 -6.74
CA LYS A 72 -1.73 10.32 -7.46
C LYS A 72 -2.37 11.59 -6.92
#